data_8a4e3ef1fad4cf94e2cc304f8a15544f
#
_entry.id   8a4e3ef1fad4cf94e2cc304f8a15544f
#
_cell.length_a   1.000
_cell.length_b   1.000
_cell.length_c   1.000
_cell.angle_alpha   90.00
_cell.angle_beta   90.00
_cell.angle_gamma   90.00
#
_symmetry.space_group_name_H-M   'P 1'
#
loop_
_entity.id
_entity.type
_entity.pdbx_description
1 polymer ?
#
loop_
_entity_poly.entity_id
_entity_poly.type
_entity_poly.pdbx_seq_one_letter_code
_entity_poly.pdbx_strand_id
1 'polypeptide(L)'
;MSEKITIPIRNAFDAITARAKVREFAREGGLDVTGQARISLAAYSLANAKSGCGNLGHLILRGLKDDERIGIEVICVIPDATNSQFPAETFKNIRWLVDEFTTETLPSNEMQIALIQWAPLPEGRLQ
;
A
#
# COMPACT_ATOMS: atom_id res chain seq x y z
N MET A 1 -18.56 5.21 -6.14
CA MET A 1 -17.52 5.02 -7.15
C MET A 1 -16.15 5.18 -6.51
N SER A 2 -15.29 4.18 -6.63
CA SER A 2 -13.98 4.30 -6.00
C SER A 2 -13.02 5.05 -6.89
N GLU A 3 -12.31 5.96 -6.26
CA GLU A 3 -11.25 6.70 -6.90
C GLU A 3 -10.00 5.83 -6.97
N LYS A 4 -9.24 5.98 -8.03
CA LYS A 4 -7.99 5.27 -8.22
C LYS A 4 -6.91 6.28 -8.53
N ILE A 5 -5.82 6.24 -7.76
CA ILE A 5 -4.71 7.16 -7.92
C ILE A 5 -3.44 6.37 -8.17
N THR A 6 -2.65 6.79 -9.14
CA THR A 6 -1.35 6.16 -9.43
C THR A 6 -0.24 7.13 -9.09
N ILE A 7 0.74 6.65 -8.32
CA ILE A 7 1.87 7.45 -7.86
C ILE A 7 3.17 6.79 -8.35
N PRO A 8 3.94 7.45 -9.22
CA PRO A 8 5.21 6.88 -9.67
C PRO A 8 6.26 6.92 -8.55
N ILE A 9 7.08 5.88 -8.46
CA ILE A 9 8.18 5.82 -7.50
C ILE A 9 9.48 5.72 -8.28
N ARG A 10 10.16 6.83 -8.41
CA ARG A 10 11.37 6.95 -9.20
C ARG A 10 12.62 7.13 -8.34
N ASN A 11 12.43 7.64 -7.12
CA ASN A 11 13.53 7.94 -6.22
C ASN A 11 13.00 8.03 -4.79
N ALA A 12 13.91 8.26 -3.85
CA ALA A 12 13.54 8.32 -2.43
C ALA A 12 12.59 9.47 -2.12
N PHE A 13 12.66 10.55 -2.89
CA PHE A 13 11.76 11.69 -2.70
C PHE A 13 10.32 11.30 -2.99
N ASP A 14 10.13 10.48 -4.03
CA ASP A 14 8.80 9.99 -4.37
C ASP A 14 8.23 9.12 -3.26
N ALA A 15 9.09 8.38 -2.54
CA ALA A 15 8.62 7.58 -1.42
C ALA A 15 8.05 8.45 -0.30
N ILE A 16 8.68 9.58 -0.02
CA ILE A 16 8.19 10.52 0.99
C ILE A 16 6.85 11.12 0.54
N THR A 17 6.77 11.52 -0.72
CA THR A 17 5.54 12.05 -1.29
C THR A 17 4.42 11.01 -1.24
N ALA A 18 4.74 9.76 -1.57
CA ALA A 18 3.78 8.67 -1.55
C ALA A 18 3.20 8.47 -0.15
N ARG A 19 4.05 8.52 0.87
CA ARG A 19 3.58 8.37 2.25
C ARG A 19 2.51 9.40 2.60
N ALA A 20 2.75 10.64 2.24
CA ALA A 20 1.80 11.71 2.51
C ALA A 20 0.49 11.51 1.76
N LYS A 21 0.58 11.11 0.50
CA LYS A 21 -0.60 10.89 -0.33
C LYS A 21 -1.41 9.69 0.14
N VAL A 22 -0.75 8.62 0.54
CA VAL A 22 -1.44 7.44 1.07
C VAL A 22 -2.18 7.80 2.34
N ARG A 23 -1.55 8.58 3.22
CA ARG A 23 -2.19 8.98 4.46
C ARG A 23 -3.43 9.82 4.21
N GLU A 24 -3.34 10.76 3.27
CA GLU A 24 -4.47 11.60 2.92
C GLU A 24 -5.59 10.77 2.29
N PHE A 25 -5.25 9.87 1.39
CA PHE A 25 -6.22 8.99 0.75
C PHE A 25 -6.92 8.10 1.78
N ALA A 26 -6.16 7.58 2.76
CA ALA A 26 -6.72 6.76 3.82
C ALA A 26 -7.69 7.55 4.70
N ARG A 27 -7.33 8.79 5.00
CA ARG A 27 -8.19 9.66 5.80
C ARG A 27 -9.51 9.93 5.06
N GLU A 28 -9.42 10.25 3.79
CA GLU A 28 -10.61 10.51 2.98
C GLU A 28 -11.45 9.26 2.79
N GLY A 29 -10.81 8.10 2.80
CA GLY A 29 -11.47 6.81 2.68
C GLY A 29 -12.10 6.29 3.96
N GLY A 30 -11.99 7.03 5.05
CA GLY A 30 -12.68 6.69 6.29
C GLY A 30 -11.86 5.94 7.33
N LEU A 31 -10.55 5.78 7.11
CA LEU A 31 -9.72 5.12 8.10
C LEU A 31 -9.48 6.05 9.30
N ASP A 32 -9.37 5.44 10.48
CA ASP A 32 -9.01 6.21 11.67
C ASP A 32 -7.53 6.55 11.67
N VAL A 33 -7.09 7.33 12.66
CA VAL A 33 -5.71 7.81 12.73
C VAL A 33 -4.72 6.65 12.75
N THR A 34 -5.04 5.59 13.48
CA THR A 34 -4.17 4.42 13.56
C THR A 34 -4.06 3.72 12.21
N GLY A 35 -5.20 3.52 11.53
CA GLY A 35 -5.20 2.91 10.20
C GLY A 35 -4.44 3.74 9.18
N GLN A 36 -4.63 5.07 9.22
CA GLN A 36 -3.90 5.98 8.35
C GLN A 36 -2.39 5.85 8.55
N ALA A 37 -1.95 5.83 9.80
CA ALA A 37 -0.52 5.74 10.11
C ALA A 37 0.06 4.40 9.64
N ARG A 38 -0.66 3.32 9.89
CA ARG A 38 -0.17 1.98 9.57
C ARG A 38 -0.02 1.77 8.07
N ILE A 39 -1.06 2.09 7.29
CA ILE A 39 -1.01 1.87 5.85
C ILE A 39 0.00 2.82 5.17
N SER A 40 0.09 4.06 5.64
CA SER A 40 1.04 5.00 5.06
C SER A 40 2.48 4.61 5.36
N LEU A 41 2.75 4.10 6.56
CA LEU A 41 4.09 3.62 6.91
C LEU A 41 4.46 2.38 6.10
N ALA A 42 3.52 1.46 5.93
CA ALA A 42 3.77 0.26 5.12
C ALA A 42 4.05 0.63 3.67
N ALA A 43 3.25 1.54 3.11
CA ALA A 43 3.46 2.01 1.74
C ALA A 43 4.81 2.71 1.59
N TYR A 44 5.18 3.53 2.57
CA TYR A 44 6.48 4.19 2.56
C TYR A 44 7.62 3.17 2.59
N SER A 45 7.50 2.14 3.41
CA SER A 45 8.54 1.12 3.53
C SER A 45 8.76 0.40 2.20
N LEU A 46 7.66 0.07 1.49
CA LEU A 46 7.77 -0.54 0.16
C LEU A 46 8.40 0.41 -0.85
N ALA A 47 7.90 1.65 -0.89
CA ALA A 47 8.36 2.62 -1.87
C ALA A 47 9.83 2.96 -1.65
N ASN A 48 10.24 3.10 -0.39
CA ASN A 48 11.62 3.42 -0.05
C ASN A 48 12.56 2.27 -0.42
N ALA A 49 12.17 1.03 -0.12
CA ALA A 49 12.95 -0.13 -0.50
C ALA A 49 13.07 -0.25 -2.02
N LYS A 50 11.95 0.01 -2.72
CA LYS A 50 11.90 -0.05 -4.18
C LYS A 50 12.81 1.00 -4.82
N SER A 51 12.85 2.22 -4.26
CA SER A 51 13.65 3.29 -4.84
C SER A 51 15.14 2.97 -4.84
N GLY A 52 15.59 2.09 -3.94
CA GLY A 52 16.97 1.64 -3.90
C GLY A 52 17.31 0.54 -4.89
N CYS A 53 16.32 -0.03 -5.57
CA CYS A 53 16.54 -1.16 -6.47
C CYS A 53 16.82 -0.75 -7.91
N GLY A 54 16.76 0.54 -8.22
CA GLY A 54 17.09 1.03 -9.55
C GLY A 54 16.03 0.86 -10.62
N ASN A 55 14.97 0.13 -10.35
CA ASN A 55 13.87 -0.07 -11.29
C ASN A 55 12.74 0.91 -11.00
N LEU A 56 12.10 1.38 -12.06
CA LEU A 56 10.93 2.23 -11.89
C LEU A 56 9.74 1.38 -11.47
N GLY A 57 8.95 1.92 -10.57
CA GLY A 57 7.73 1.28 -10.13
C GLY A 57 6.69 2.32 -9.81
N HIS A 58 5.53 1.89 -9.37
CA HIS A 58 4.49 2.82 -8.98
C HIS A 58 3.58 2.19 -7.93
N LEU A 59 2.85 3.05 -7.24
CA LEU A 59 1.81 2.63 -6.31
C LEU A 59 0.45 2.96 -6.93
N ILE A 60 -0.50 2.08 -6.71
CA ILE A 60 -1.89 2.32 -7.09
C ILE A 60 -2.70 2.33 -5.80
N LEU A 61 -3.42 3.42 -5.56
CA LEU A 61 -4.28 3.57 -4.39
C LEU A 61 -5.72 3.39 -4.82
N ARG A 62 -6.47 2.58 -4.10
CA ARG A 62 -7.85 2.29 -4.46
C ARG A 62 -8.71 2.15 -3.21
N GLY A 63 -9.90 2.75 -3.25
CA GLY A 63 -10.88 2.56 -2.18
C GLY A 63 -11.53 1.20 -2.30
N LEU A 64 -11.81 0.57 -1.17
CA LEU A 64 -12.51 -0.70 -1.12
C LEU A 64 -13.81 -0.54 -0.35
N LYS A 65 -14.81 -1.25 -0.80
CA LYS A 65 -16.09 -1.27 -0.10
C LYS A 65 -16.73 -2.64 -0.29
N ASP A 66 -17.06 -3.28 0.82
CA ASP A 66 -17.92 -4.46 0.77
C ASP A 66 -19.17 -4.18 1.61
N ASP A 67 -19.96 -5.20 1.90
CA ASP A 67 -21.27 -5.01 2.51
C ASP A 67 -21.26 -4.20 3.80
N GLU A 68 -20.23 -4.38 4.62
CA GLU A 68 -20.19 -3.77 5.95
C GLU A 68 -18.92 -3.00 6.23
N ARG A 69 -17.95 -3.06 5.32
CA ARG A 69 -16.64 -2.46 5.58
C ARG A 69 -16.24 -1.52 4.46
N ILE A 70 -15.47 -0.52 4.84
CA ILE A 70 -14.75 0.30 3.89
C ILE A 70 -13.28 0.23 4.24
N GLY A 71 -12.43 0.42 3.25
CA GLY A 71 -11.00 0.36 3.46
C GLY A 71 -10.26 0.90 2.27
N ILE A 72 -8.95 0.77 2.29
CA ILE A 72 -8.15 1.15 1.14
C ILE A 72 -7.16 0.04 0.82
N GLU A 73 -6.80 -0.01 -0.46
CA GLU A 73 -5.80 -0.92 -0.97
C GLU A 73 -4.68 -0.12 -1.61
N VAL A 74 -3.44 -0.48 -1.28
CA VAL A 74 -2.26 0.07 -1.92
C VAL A 74 -1.57 -1.07 -2.63
N ILE A 75 -1.41 -0.94 -3.95
CA ILE A 75 -0.72 -1.94 -4.75
C ILE A 75 0.60 -1.36 -5.22
N CYS A 76 1.70 -2.03 -4.88
CA CYS A 76 3.02 -1.65 -5.37
C CYS A 76 3.34 -2.52 -6.57
N VAL A 77 3.57 -1.89 -7.72
CA VAL A 77 3.85 -2.61 -8.97
C VAL A 77 5.33 -2.48 -9.27
N ILE A 78 5.99 -3.63 -9.46
CA ILE A 78 7.41 -3.70 -9.77
C ILE A 78 7.55 -4.35 -11.13
N PRO A 79 8.02 -3.59 -12.17
CA PRO A 79 8.00 -4.09 -13.54
C PRO A 79 8.88 -5.28 -13.82
N ASP A 80 9.99 -5.44 -13.09
CA ASP A 80 10.92 -6.54 -13.33
C ASP A 80 11.34 -7.14 -12.00
N ALA A 81 10.62 -8.17 -11.58
CA ALA A 81 10.81 -8.78 -10.27
C ALA A 81 12.14 -9.53 -10.16
N THR A 82 12.71 -9.99 -11.27
CA THR A 82 13.98 -10.73 -11.19
C THR A 82 15.14 -9.85 -10.80
N ASN A 83 15.06 -8.56 -11.11
CA ASN A 83 16.11 -7.60 -10.75
C ASN A 83 15.77 -6.78 -9.54
N SER A 84 14.58 -7.01 -8.96
CA SER A 84 14.15 -6.28 -7.77
C SER A 84 14.32 -7.17 -6.55
N GLN A 85 15.16 -6.74 -5.64
CA GLN A 85 15.39 -7.49 -4.41
C GLN A 85 14.94 -6.67 -3.24
N PHE A 86 13.87 -7.11 -2.61
CA PHE A 86 13.43 -6.52 -1.36
C PHE A 86 14.09 -7.30 -0.22
N PRO A 87 14.62 -6.60 0.78
CA PRO A 87 15.09 -7.28 1.98
C PRO A 87 13.93 -8.08 2.60
N ALA A 88 14.21 -9.29 3.04
CA ALA A 88 13.18 -10.12 3.66
C ALA A 88 12.53 -9.41 4.84
N GLU A 89 13.28 -8.59 5.55
CA GLU A 89 12.77 -7.83 6.67
C GLU A 89 11.71 -6.82 6.28
N THR A 90 11.79 -6.26 5.07
CA THR A 90 10.80 -5.30 4.60
C THR A 90 9.43 -5.95 4.58
N PHE A 91 9.31 -7.14 4.00
CA PHE A 91 8.02 -7.85 3.95
C PHE A 91 7.55 -8.26 5.35
N LYS A 92 8.48 -8.71 6.18
CA LYS A 92 8.15 -9.12 7.54
C LYS A 92 7.57 -7.96 8.34
N ASN A 93 8.19 -6.80 8.25
CA ASN A 93 7.73 -5.62 8.98
C ASN A 93 6.39 -5.10 8.46
N ILE A 94 6.21 -5.12 7.15
CA ILE A 94 4.98 -4.64 6.53
C ILE A 94 3.79 -5.50 6.93
N ARG A 95 3.97 -6.80 7.04
CA ARG A 95 2.88 -7.71 7.43
C ARG A 95 2.23 -7.32 8.74
N TRP A 96 3.03 -6.80 9.68
CA TRP A 96 2.51 -6.43 10.98
C TRP A 96 1.78 -5.09 10.97
N LEU A 97 1.95 -4.31 9.90
CA LEU A 97 1.38 -2.98 9.83
C LEU A 97 -0.01 -2.94 9.23
N VAL A 98 -0.36 -3.91 8.41
CA VAL A 98 -1.60 -3.85 7.65
C VAL A 98 -2.47 -5.07 7.94
N ASP A 99 -3.77 -4.94 7.62
CA ASP A 99 -4.72 -6.03 7.87
C ASP A 99 -4.52 -7.20 6.92
N GLU A 100 -4.20 -6.90 5.64
CA GLU A 100 -3.99 -7.95 4.65
C GLU A 100 -2.80 -7.59 3.79
N PHE A 101 -2.02 -8.60 3.46
CA PHE A 101 -0.79 -8.44 2.68
C PHE A 101 -0.68 -9.64 1.73
N THR A 102 -0.57 -9.35 0.43
CA THR A 102 -0.37 -10.40 -0.56
C THR A 102 0.69 -10.00 -1.57
N THR A 103 1.33 -10.98 -2.16
CA THR A 103 2.27 -10.77 -3.26
C THR A 103 1.91 -11.70 -4.41
N GLU A 104 2.12 -11.23 -5.62
CA GLU A 104 1.85 -12.01 -6.82
C GLU A 104 2.89 -11.68 -7.88
N THR A 105 3.48 -12.71 -8.49
CA THR A 105 4.37 -12.52 -9.63
C THR A 105 3.62 -12.96 -10.88
N LEU A 106 3.46 -12.04 -11.82
CA LEU A 106 2.73 -12.30 -13.05
C LEU A 106 3.63 -12.98 -14.08
N PRO A 107 3.05 -13.64 -15.10
CA PRO A 107 3.85 -14.28 -16.16
C PRO A 107 4.80 -13.33 -16.88
N SER A 108 4.48 -12.03 -16.89
CA SER A 108 5.34 -11.00 -17.47
C SER A 108 6.54 -10.65 -16.59
N ASN A 109 6.70 -11.35 -15.47
CA ASN A 109 7.71 -11.08 -14.45
C ASN A 109 7.47 -9.79 -13.66
N GLU A 110 6.29 -9.21 -13.82
CA GLU A 110 5.87 -8.10 -12.98
C GLU A 110 5.45 -8.63 -11.61
N MET A 111 5.84 -7.96 -10.54
CA MET A 111 5.40 -8.33 -9.20
C MET A 111 4.42 -7.29 -8.68
N GLN A 112 3.36 -7.74 -8.06
CA GLN A 112 2.40 -6.87 -7.39
C GLN A 112 2.36 -7.22 -5.91
N ILE A 113 2.46 -6.19 -5.08
CA ILE A 113 2.37 -6.35 -3.63
C ILE A 113 1.18 -5.53 -3.19
N ALA A 114 0.17 -6.19 -2.64
CA ALA A 114 -1.07 -5.54 -2.23
C ALA A 114 -1.15 -5.43 -0.72
N LEU A 115 -1.45 -4.23 -0.24
CA LEU A 115 -1.66 -3.93 1.17
C LEU A 115 -3.11 -3.47 1.34
N ILE A 116 -3.82 -4.04 2.29
CA ILE A 116 -5.21 -3.66 2.56
C ILE A 116 -5.36 -3.30 4.02
N GLN A 117 -6.00 -2.17 4.27
CA GLN A 117 -6.31 -1.72 5.62
C GLN A 117 -7.79 -1.35 5.66
N TRP A 118 -8.50 -1.94 6.61
CA TRP A 118 -9.93 -1.71 6.77
C TRP A 118 -10.19 -0.64 7.83
N ALA A 119 -11.24 0.12 7.63
CA ALA A 119 -11.71 1.05 8.65
C ALA A 119 -12.36 0.25 9.77
N PRO A 120 -12.25 0.72 11.02
CA PRO A 120 -12.91 0.03 12.12
C PRO A 120 -14.43 0.12 11.98
N LEU A 121 -15.14 -0.89 12.46
CA LEU A 121 -16.59 -0.87 12.46
C LEU A 121 -17.08 0.20 13.45
N PRO A 122 -18.18 0.89 13.11
CA PRO A 122 -18.77 1.81 14.09
C PRO A 122 -19.16 1.07 15.36
N GLU A 123 -18.99 1.73 16.50
CA GLU A 123 -19.26 1.11 17.80
C GLU A 123 -20.63 0.47 17.90
N GLY A 124 -21.66 1.14 17.40
CA GLY A 124 -23.02 0.62 17.50
C GLY A 124 -23.27 -0.67 16.73
N ARG A 125 -22.35 -1.08 15.87
CA ARG A 125 -22.52 -2.27 15.06
C ARG A 125 -21.90 -3.52 15.67
N LEU A 126 -21.22 -3.36 16.78
CA LEU A 126 -20.54 -4.47 17.44
C LEU A 126 -21.43 -5.22 18.42
N GLN A 127 -22.68 -4.91 18.47
CA GLN A 127 -23.61 -5.51 19.41
C GLN A 127 -24.46 -6.56 18.75
#